data_477b17927cf461f2d9b4c5ee767c56e6
#
_entry.id   477b17927cf461f2d9b4c5ee767c56e6
#
_cell.length_a   1.000
_cell.length_b   1.000
_cell.length_c   1.000
_cell.angle_alpha   90.00
_cell.angle_beta   90.00
_cell.angle_gamma   90.00
#
_symmetry.space_group_name_H-M   'P 1'
#
loop_
_entity.id
_entity.type
_entity.pdbx_description
1 polymer ?
#
loop_
_entity_poly.entity_id
_entity_poly.type
_entity_poly.pdbx_seq_one_letter_code
_entity_poly.pdbx_strand_id
1 'polypeptide(L)'
;YASVRDVGTPEETAEKILKQTLIELTSTRLGIIRESEVVSAKEDLDKDGTAFYDITLRIKSYAAKNQYGLTPEDRPQTLEWDRTFYSRLGTENGRLYELRMQSPSAEFEESKEQYLAGMGKSFRPFEVDTPPPSVGKQLGLNFI
;
A
#
# COMPACT_ATOMS: atom_id res chain seq x y z
N TYR A 1 -6.18 -13.16 14.01
CA TYR A 1 -4.78 -12.73 14.23
C TYR A 1 -4.61 -12.18 15.64
N ALA A 2 -3.66 -12.70 16.39
CA ALA A 2 -3.31 -12.17 17.71
C ALA A 2 -2.38 -10.95 17.58
N SER A 3 -1.58 -10.91 16.52
CA SER A 3 -0.63 -9.84 16.23
C SER A 3 -0.46 -9.70 14.72
N VAL A 4 -0.01 -8.53 14.29
CA VAL A 4 0.37 -8.33 12.89
C VAL A 4 1.49 -9.29 12.46
N ARG A 5 2.30 -9.76 13.39
CA ARG A 5 3.36 -10.73 13.13
C ARG A 5 2.83 -12.07 12.63
N ASP A 6 1.56 -12.39 12.90
CA ASP A 6 0.94 -13.63 12.43
C ASP A 6 0.74 -13.64 10.92
N VAL A 7 0.82 -12.52 10.26
CA VAL A 7 0.73 -12.41 8.80
C VAL A 7 2.04 -12.86 8.13
N GLY A 8 3.14 -12.72 8.83
CA GLY A 8 4.49 -13.00 8.34
C GLY A 8 5.44 -11.91 8.76
N THR A 9 6.63 -11.89 8.18
CA THR A 9 7.59 -10.81 8.40
C THR A 9 7.12 -9.54 7.68
N PRO A 10 7.65 -8.35 8.04
CA PRO A 10 7.32 -7.13 7.29
C PRO A 10 7.60 -7.28 5.79
N GLU A 11 8.71 -7.92 5.42
CA GLU A 11 9.12 -8.12 4.03
C GLU A 11 8.14 -9.04 3.29
N GLU A 12 7.77 -10.15 3.89
CA GLU A 12 6.79 -11.08 3.32
C GLU A 12 5.43 -10.40 3.15
N THR A 13 5.04 -9.62 4.14
CA THR A 13 3.78 -8.86 4.11
C THR A 13 3.81 -7.82 3.00
N ALA A 14 4.94 -7.12 2.86
CA ALA A 14 5.13 -6.14 1.80
C ALA A 14 4.98 -6.76 0.41
N GLU A 15 5.55 -7.93 0.19
CA GLU A 15 5.43 -8.64 -1.09
C GLU A 15 3.97 -9.02 -1.38
N LYS A 16 3.23 -9.46 -0.37
CA LYS A 16 1.81 -9.78 -0.53
C LYS A 16 0.99 -8.54 -0.90
N ILE A 17 1.25 -7.43 -0.24
CA ILE A 17 0.56 -6.15 -0.49
C ILE A 17 0.91 -5.64 -1.89
N LEU A 18 2.18 -5.73 -2.29
CA LEU A 18 2.60 -5.32 -3.61
C LEU A 18 1.88 -6.12 -4.70
N LYS A 19 1.85 -7.44 -4.54
CA LYS A 19 1.16 -8.33 -5.47
C LYS A 19 -0.32 -7.99 -5.57
N GLN A 20 -0.97 -7.77 -4.44
CA GLN A 20 -2.39 -7.41 -4.41
C GLN A 20 -2.62 -6.04 -5.08
N THR A 21 -1.77 -5.07 -4.79
CA THR A 21 -1.86 -3.73 -5.38
C THR A 21 -1.71 -3.80 -6.91
N LEU A 22 -0.77 -4.58 -7.40
CA LEU A 22 -0.58 -4.77 -8.84
C LEU A 22 -1.80 -5.41 -9.50
N ILE A 23 -2.46 -6.34 -8.83
CA ILE A 23 -3.70 -6.94 -9.31
C ILE A 23 -4.80 -5.88 -9.40
N GLU A 24 -4.95 -5.05 -8.37
CA GLU A 24 -5.94 -3.97 -8.34
C GLU A 24 -5.71 -2.94 -9.45
N LEU A 25 -4.45 -2.73 -9.85
CA LEU A 25 -4.07 -1.78 -10.88
C LEU A 25 -4.03 -2.39 -12.29
N THR A 26 -4.50 -3.62 -12.46
CA THR A 26 -4.52 -4.28 -13.77
C THR A 26 -5.25 -3.43 -14.80
N SER A 27 -4.61 -3.26 -15.96
CA SER A 27 -5.17 -2.48 -17.06
C SER A 27 -5.45 -3.39 -18.25
N THR A 28 -6.57 -3.11 -18.95
CA THR A 28 -6.89 -3.79 -20.20
C THR A 28 -6.29 -3.08 -21.40
N ARG A 29 -5.68 -1.91 -21.23
CA ARG A 29 -5.04 -1.19 -22.31
C ARG A 29 -3.75 -1.91 -22.73
N LEU A 30 -3.52 -1.96 -24.03
CA LEU A 30 -2.30 -2.52 -24.59
C LEU A 30 -1.11 -1.58 -24.36
N GLY A 31 0.08 -2.15 -24.20
CA GLY A 31 1.31 -1.39 -24.09
C GLY A 31 1.55 -0.75 -22.73
N ILE A 32 0.81 -1.15 -21.70
CA ILE A 32 1.05 -0.68 -20.34
C ILE A 32 2.08 -1.57 -19.68
N ILE A 33 3.14 -0.96 -19.17
CA ILE A 33 4.20 -1.65 -18.44
C ILE A 33 4.31 -1.00 -17.07
N ARG A 34 4.45 -1.81 -16.04
CA ARG A 34 4.59 -1.32 -14.68
C ARG A 34 5.85 -1.84 -14.03
N GLU A 35 6.59 -0.94 -13.42
CA GLU A 35 7.73 -1.24 -12.57
C GLU A 35 7.31 -1.03 -11.12
N SER A 36 7.68 -1.94 -10.26
CA SER A 36 7.31 -1.87 -8.85
C SER A 36 8.48 -2.27 -7.97
N GLU A 37 8.51 -1.70 -6.76
CA GLU A 37 9.51 -2.06 -5.77
C GLU A 37 8.95 -1.88 -4.36
N VAL A 38 9.48 -2.66 -3.43
CA VAL A 38 9.28 -2.43 -2.00
C VAL A 38 10.37 -1.47 -1.56
N VAL A 39 9.99 -0.25 -1.23
CA VAL A 39 10.94 0.78 -0.78
C VAL A 39 11.38 0.52 0.65
N SER A 40 10.42 0.18 1.53
CA SER A 40 10.74 -0.18 2.91
C SER A 40 9.64 -1.05 3.50
N ALA A 41 10.03 -1.89 4.45
CA ALA A 41 9.11 -2.70 5.21
C ALA A 41 9.68 -2.81 6.63
N LYS A 42 8.99 -2.23 7.60
CA LYS A 42 9.48 -2.12 8.97
C LYS A 42 8.41 -2.48 9.97
N GLU A 43 8.86 -3.01 11.12
CA GLU A 43 8.00 -3.16 12.27
C GLU A 43 8.16 -1.93 13.17
N ASP A 44 7.05 -1.38 13.63
CA ASP A 44 7.02 -0.28 14.58
C ASP A 44 6.27 -0.74 15.82
N LEU A 45 6.81 -0.43 16.99
CA LEU A 45 6.19 -0.75 18.27
C LEU A 45 5.62 0.53 18.87
N ASP A 46 4.38 0.47 19.33
CA ASP A 46 3.81 1.59 20.06
C ASP A 46 4.22 1.59 21.53
N LYS A 47 3.65 2.51 22.32
CA LYS A 47 3.96 2.65 23.73
C LYS A 47 3.66 1.40 24.54
N ASP A 48 2.67 0.64 24.11
CA ASP A 48 2.20 -0.57 24.78
C ASP A 48 2.92 -1.83 24.28
N GLY A 49 3.85 -1.68 23.36
CA GLY A 49 4.56 -2.80 22.76
C GLY A 49 3.77 -3.49 21.66
N THR A 50 2.64 -2.92 21.22
CA THR A 50 1.86 -3.46 20.12
C THR A 50 2.60 -3.23 18.80
N ALA A 51 2.73 -4.30 18.03
CA ALA A 51 3.45 -4.24 16.75
C ALA A 51 2.55 -3.73 15.62
N PHE A 52 3.11 -2.86 14.81
CA PHE A 52 2.53 -2.40 13.55
C PHE A 52 3.56 -2.60 12.46
N TYR A 53 3.10 -2.80 11.24
CA TYR A 53 3.99 -2.84 10.07
C TYR A 53 3.80 -1.57 9.25
N ASP A 54 4.91 -0.90 8.96
CA ASP A 54 4.94 0.25 8.06
C ASP A 54 5.60 -0.19 6.76
N ILE A 55 4.85 -0.13 5.68
CA ILE A 55 5.26 -0.62 4.38
C ILE A 55 5.14 0.49 3.35
N THR A 56 6.20 0.71 2.59
CA THR A 56 6.23 1.70 1.52
C THR A 56 6.55 0.99 0.21
N LEU A 57 5.71 1.21 -0.79
CA LEU A 57 5.85 0.65 -2.12
C LEU A 57 5.92 1.81 -3.13
N ARG A 58 6.64 1.59 -4.22
CA ARG A 58 6.66 2.54 -5.34
C ARG A 58 6.30 1.80 -6.62
N ILE A 59 5.39 2.37 -7.38
CA ILE A 59 4.94 1.80 -8.64
C ILE A 59 4.97 2.89 -9.70
N LYS A 60 5.62 2.59 -10.82
CA LYS A 60 5.64 3.45 -12.00
C LYS A 60 4.87 2.78 -13.11
N SER A 61 4.04 3.53 -13.81
CA SER A 61 3.29 3.04 -14.96
C SER A 61 3.76 3.74 -16.21
N TYR A 62 4.06 2.95 -17.22
CA TYR A 62 4.52 3.43 -18.53
C TYR A 62 3.53 3.01 -19.60
N ALA A 63 3.31 3.89 -20.56
CA ALA A 63 2.51 3.59 -21.74
C ALA A 63 3.40 3.68 -22.99
N ALA A 64 3.19 2.76 -23.93
CA ALA A 64 3.83 2.85 -25.23
C ALA A 64 3.24 4.04 -25.99
N LYS A 65 4.11 4.90 -26.54
CA LYS A 65 3.67 6.03 -27.38
C LYS A 65 3.02 5.57 -28.67
N ASN A 66 3.44 4.41 -29.15
CA ASN A 66 2.96 3.84 -30.38
C ASN A 66 2.70 2.35 -30.18
N GLN A 67 1.49 1.93 -30.48
CA GLN A 67 1.10 0.51 -30.37
C GLN A 67 1.67 -0.33 -31.50
N TYR A 68 2.21 0.30 -32.53
CA TYR A 68 2.80 -0.35 -33.70
C TYR A 68 4.30 -0.41 -33.54
N GLY A 69 4.81 -1.23 -32.68
CA GLY A 69 6.22 -1.48 -32.53
C GLY A 69 6.52 -2.94 -32.81
N LEU A 70 7.78 -3.29 -33.04
CA LEU A 70 8.19 -4.66 -33.30
C LEU A 70 8.07 -5.51 -32.03
N THR A 71 8.61 -5.02 -30.92
CA THR A 71 8.50 -5.64 -29.62
C THR A 71 8.18 -4.59 -28.58
N PRO A 72 7.63 -4.96 -27.41
CA PRO A 72 7.39 -4.00 -26.32
C PRO A 72 8.64 -3.24 -25.90
N GLU A 73 9.80 -3.89 -25.96
CA GLU A 73 11.08 -3.27 -25.57
C GLU A 73 11.55 -2.21 -26.58
N ASP A 74 11.17 -2.35 -27.83
CA ASP A 74 11.56 -1.44 -28.91
C ASP A 74 10.62 -0.25 -29.04
N ARG A 75 9.51 -0.23 -28.30
CA ARG A 75 8.54 0.85 -28.36
C ARG A 75 8.96 1.98 -27.44
N PRO A 76 8.94 3.24 -27.92
CA PRO A 76 9.12 4.37 -27.02
C PRO A 76 8.06 4.33 -25.93
N GLN A 77 8.51 4.48 -24.68
CA GLN A 77 7.61 4.46 -23.52
C GLN A 77 7.56 5.83 -22.86
N THR A 78 6.37 6.20 -22.40
CA THR A 78 6.15 7.44 -21.69
C THR A 78 5.68 7.11 -20.28
N LEU A 79 6.34 7.71 -19.29
CA LEU A 79 5.90 7.59 -17.91
C LEU A 79 4.54 8.26 -17.77
N GLU A 80 3.53 7.47 -17.41
CA GLU A 80 2.18 7.97 -17.16
C GLU A 80 2.05 8.52 -15.75
N TRP A 81 2.53 7.74 -14.78
CA TRP A 81 2.51 8.16 -13.38
C TRP A 81 3.56 7.38 -12.58
N ASP A 82 3.97 8.00 -11.50
CA ASP A 82 4.91 7.46 -10.54
C ASP A 82 4.33 7.74 -9.16
N ARG A 83 3.85 6.70 -8.48
CA ARG A 83 3.17 6.83 -7.20
C ARG A 83 3.83 5.99 -6.13
N THR A 84 3.78 6.50 -4.92
CA THR A 84 4.24 5.82 -3.74
C THR A 84 3.05 5.53 -2.83
N PHE A 85 3.02 4.32 -2.32
CA PHE A 85 1.95 3.79 -1.47
C PHE A 85 2.53 3.52 -0.10
N TYR A 86 1.84 3.98 0.91
CA TYR A 86 2.20 3.71 2.30
C TYR A 86 1.06 2.96 2.96
N SER A 87 1.39 1.88 3.65
CA SER A 87 0.42 1.07 4.40
C SER A 87 0.92 0.89 5.82
N ARG A 88 0.02 1.10 6.77
CA ARG A 88 0.25 0.76 8.16
C ARG A 88 -0.73 -0.32 8.56
N LEU A 89 -0.21 -1.46 9.01
CA LEU A 89 -1.02 -2.60 9.38
C LEU A 89 -0.98 -2.82 10.88
N GLY A 90 -2.13 -3.14 11.44
CA GLY A 90 -2.27 -3.49 12.85
C GLY A 90 -3.40 -4.47 13.04
N THR A 91 -3.46 -5.05 14.21
CA THR A 91 -4.52 -6.01 14.56
C THR A 91 -5.26 -5.54 15.78
N GLU A 92 -6.55 -5.84 15.81
CA GLU A 92 -7.40 -5.64 16.97
C GLU A 92 -8.52 -6.66 16.91
N ASN A 93 -8.79 -7.29 18.06
CA ASN A 93 -9.90 -8.22 18.20
C ASN A 93 -9.84 -9.39 17.20
N GLY A 94 -8.64 -9.88 16.91
CA GLY A 94 -8.43 -10.99 15.97
C GLY A 94 -8.52 -10.60 14.50
N ARG A 95 -8.68 -9.32 14.19
CA ARG A 95 -8.79 -8.82 12.81
C ARG A 95 -7.60 -8.00 12.43
N LEU A 96 -7.23 -8.08 11.17
CA LEU A 96 -6.15 -7.30 10.58
C LEU A 96 -6.74 -6.07 9.89
N TYR A 97 -6.15 -4.92 10.16
CA TYR A 97 -6.55 -3.64 9.58
C TYR A 97 -5.39 -3.01 8.86
N GLU A 98 -5.70 -2.35 7.75
CA GLU A 98 -4.73 -1.60 6.97
C GLU A 98 -5.21 -0.16 6.80
N LEU A 99 -4.33 0.79 7.11
CA LEU A 99 -4.52 2.19 6.76
C LEU A 99 -3.62 2.48 5.57
N ARG A 100 -4.21 2.95 4.48
CA ARG A 100 -3.53 3.16 3.20
C ARG A 100 -3.48 4.63 2.81
N MET A 101 -2.33 5.04 2.26
CA MET A 101 -2.15 6.35 1.65
C MET A 101 -1.41 6.16 0.33
N GLN A 102 -1.75 6.96 -0.67
CA GLN A 102 -0.98 7.04 -1.90
C GLN A 102 -0.81 8.48 -2.33
N SER A 103 0.30 8.77 -2.97
CA SER A 103 0.56 10.09 -3.54
C SER A 103 1.52 9.98 -4.73
N PRO A 104 1.59 11.03 -5.58
CA PRO A 104 2.67 11.10 -6.54
C PRO A 104 4.02 11.00 -5.83
N SER A 105 4.96 10.25 -6.38
CA SER A 105 6.24 10.00 -5.71
C SER A 105 7.02 11.28 -5.44
N ALA A 106 6.93 12.27 -6.34
CA ALA A 106 7.60 13.55 -6.15
C ALA A 106 7.13 14.32 -4.90
N GLU A 107 5.91 14.06 -4.45
CA GLU A 107 5.30 14.73 -3.30
C GLU A 107 5.20 13.83 -2.08
N PHE A 108 5.72 12.60 -2.17
CA PHE A 108 5.47 11.58 -1.17
C PHE A 108 5.97 11.97 0.22
N GLU A 109 7.18 12.47 0.33
CA GLU A 109 7.75 12.81 1.64
C GLU A 109 6.94 13.89 2.35
N GLU A 110 6.54 14.94 1.63
CA GLU A 110 5.71 15.99 2.17
C GLU A 110 4.32 15.49 2.54
N SER A 111 3.69 14.72 1.65
CA SER A 111 2.36 14.15 1.88
C SER A 111 2.38 13.18 3.06
N LYS A 112 3.42 12.39 3.18
CA LYS A 112 3.58 11.44 4.28
C LYS A 112 3.73 12.16 5.62
N GLU A 113 4.52 13.23 5.67
CA GLU A 113 4.67 14.03 6.90
C GLU A 113 3.33 14.57 7.36
N GLN A 114 2.57 15.18 6.46
CA GLN A 114 1.24 15.72 6.77
C GLN A 114 0.30 14.61 7.22
N TYR A 115 0.31 13.49 6.52
CA TYR A 115 -0.54 12.35 6.81
C TYR A 115 -0.21 11.74 8.18
N LEU A 116 1.07 11.52 8.47
CA LEU A 116 1.48 10.95 9.74
C LEU A 116 1.25 11.89 10.91
N ALA A 117 1.40 13.20 10.69
CA ALA A 117 1.10 14.19 11.71
C ALA A 117 -0.39 14.20 12.05
N GLY A 118 -1.26 14.01 11.04
CA GLY A 118 -2.70 14.04 11.24
C GLY A 118 -3.31 12.69 11.59
N MET A 119 -2.94 11.62 10.90
CA MET A 119 -3.66 10.34 10.99
C MET A 119 -2.76 9.11 11.13
N GLY A 120 -1.69 9.01 10.35
CA GLY A 120 -0.91 7.77 10.26
C GLY A 120 -0.35 7.31 11.59
N LYS A 121 0.27 8.21 12.33
CA LYS A 121 0.85 7.90 13.66
C LYS A 121 -0.22 7.70 14.73
N SER A 122 -1.41 8.21 14.54
CA SER A 122 -2.53 8.03 15.46
C SER A 122 -3.38 6.81 15.15
N PHE A 123 -3.07 6.08 14.08
CA PHE A 123 -3.81 4.88 13.74
C PHE A 123 -3.72 3.85 14.86
N ARG A 124 -4.87 3.52 15.42
CA ARG A 124 -5.03 2.50 16.46
C ARG A 124 -6.36 1.81 16.23
N PRO A 125 -6.38 0.56 15.80
CA PRO A 125 -7.61 -0.21 15.79
C PRO A 125 -8.14 -0.29 17.22
N PHE A 126 -9.41 -0.13 17.37
CA PHE A 126 -10.05 -0.20 18.70
C PHE A 126 -11.22 -1.14 18.68
N GLU A 127 -11.51 -1.74 19.85
CA GLU A 127 -12.61 -2.66 19.99
C GLU A 127 -13.94 -1.89 20.04
N VAL A 128 -14.93 -2.40 19.31
CA VAL A 128 -16.31 -1.91 19.37
C VAL A 128 -17.23 -3.07 19.70
N ASP A 129 -18.33 -2.78 20.42
CA ASP A 129 -19.24 -3.82 20.89
C ASP A 129 -19.89 -4.60 19.74
N THR A 130 -20.32 -3.91 18.73
CA THR A 130 -20.96 -4.52 17.56
C THR A 130 -20.48 -3.85 16.27
N PRO A 131 -19.26 -4.18 15.79
CA PRO A 131 -18.75 -3.54 14.57
C PRO A 131 -19.50 -4.05 13.35
N PRO A 132 -20.17 -3.16 12.57
CA PRO A 132 -20.76 -3.58 11.30
C PRO A 132 -19.64 -4.03 10.36
N PRO A 133 -19.85 -5.06 9.53
CA PRO A 133 -18.81 -5.56 8.64
C PRO A 133 -18.25 -4.52 7.66
N SER A 134 -19.01 -3.49 7.35
CA SER A 134 -18.63 -2.46 6.39
C SER A 134 -17.91 -1.26 7.00
N VAL A 135 -17.75 -1.20 8.33
CA VAL A 135 -17.13 -0.03 8.99
C VAL A 135 -15.74 0.27 8.45
N GLY A 136 -14.91 -0.76 8.27
CA GLY A 136 -13.56 -0.56 7.76
C GLY A 136 -13.55 0.11 6.39
N LYS A 137 -14.43 -0.30 5.48
CA LYS A 137 -14.52 0.30 4.15
C LYS A 137 -15.05 1.73 4.20
N GLN A 138 -16.03 2.00 5.04
CA GLN A 138 -16.62 3.33 5.18
C GLN A 138 -15.60 4.35 5.69
N LEU A 139 -14.68 3.92 6.53
CA LEU A 139 -13.63 4.76 7.10
C LEU A 139 -12.34 4.76 6.28
N GLY A 140 -12.33 4.12 5.12
CA GLY A 140 -11.12 4.00 4.31
C GLY A 140 -10.14 2.94 4.80
N LEU A 141 -10.54 2.09 5.74
CA LEU A 141 -9.75 0.97 6.21
C LEU A 141 -10.08 -0.28 5.40
N ASN A 142 -9.09 -1.09 5.15
CA ASN A 142 -9.27 -2.36 4.45
C ASN A 142 -9.01 -3.52 5.40
N PHE A 143 -9.82 -4.57 5.26
CA PHE A 143 -9.57 -5.85 5.92
C PHE A 143 -8.70 -6.69 4.99
N ILE A 144 -7.63 -7.21 5.52
CA ILE A 144 -6.67 -8.02 4.77
C ILE A 144 -6.80 -9.49 5.15
#